data_d6c971ec5475b3d5279abef06314d096
#
_entry.id   d6c971ec5475b3d5279abef06314d096
#
_cell.length_a   1.000
_cell.length_b   1.000
_cell.length_c   1.000
_cell.angle_alpha   90.00
_cell.angle_beta   90.00
_cell.angle_gamma   90.00
#
_symmetry.space_group_name_H-M   'P 1'
#
loop_
_entity.id
_entity.type
_entity.pdbx_description
1 polymer ?
#
loop_
_entity_poly.entity_id
_entity_poly.type
_entity_poly.pdbx_seq_one_letter_code
_entity_poly.pdbx_strand_id
1 'polypeptide(L)'
;MKKLLSLLLSLSMLASMAVIPAKAEETVMPLNASRIDSEKLPSGNLIYLGTASANVKEEDAVYSFPIYREGDLSEEASVTIHSLDLTAIYGEDYIILDDNAEKTGDGVSILERYATAEADTDETSDNISEENTDIENYSEFDSEMAQQFADEVVPDAMAGIEYSSSTTVTFAPGENEKMVKFKILDDKKSEGTEGFSLLLVNPDNAELYKVTSLSVNIEDDEPKEKSVVSFTRNSYTSKDGNATVTIKRKNAEYSLCDFTLLSSSITAVAGENYEEQIKTVTFIPYETEKTIEIPVSGEGEFKLLISDMTGCESGKYAETVVKIKNNADDESDISLMGNEKSDK
;
A
#
# COMPACT_ATOMS: atom_id res chain seq x y z
N MET A 1 -70.83 -32.44 43.87
CA MET A 1 -70.31 -31.14 44.27
C MET A 1 -68.87 -31.00 43.80
N LYS A 2 -68.57 -29.95 43.26
CA LYS A 2 -67.30 -29.43 42.67
C LYS A 2 -67.22 -29.59 41.17
N LYS A 3 -67.57 -28.44 40.53
CA LYS A 3 -67.46 -28.17 39.16
C LYS A 3 -65.95 -28.09 38.75
N LEU A 4 -65.55 -28.87 37.78
CA LEU A 4 -64.27 -28.71 37.16
C LEU A 4 -64.42 -27.67 36.03
N LEU A 5 -63.81 -26.54 36.21
CA LEU A 5 -63.70 -25.48 35.24
C LEU A 5 -62.58 -25.84 34.25
N SER A 6 -62.95 -26.23 33.03
CA SER A 6 -61.98 -26.47 31.97
C SER A 6 -61.56 -25.13 31.38
N LEU A 7 -60.36 -24.72 31.70
CA LEU A 7 -59.71 -23.55 31.07
C LEU A 7 -59.07 -24.01 29.73
N LEU A 8 -59.77 -23.69 28.64
CA LEU A 8 -59.19 -23.79 27.29
C LEU A 8 -58.18 -22.64 27.13
N LEU A 9 -56.92 -22.94 27.33
CA LEU A 9 -55.84 -22.09 26.88
C LEU A 9 -55.68 -22.29 25.36
N SER A 10 -56.27 -21.38 24.58
CA SER A 10 -55.93 -21.24 23.17
C SER A 10 -54.50 -20.67 23.06
N LEU A 11 -53.53 -21.52 22.86
CA LEU A 11 -52.15 -21.16 22.53
C LEU A 11 -52.17 -20.65 21.07
N SER A 12 -52.42 -19.36 20.88
CA SER A 12 -52.13 -18.70 19.60
C SER A 12 -50.61 -18.61 19.47
N MET A 13 -50.01 -19.56 18.75
CA MET A 13 -48.68 -19.37 18.19
C MET A 13 -48.73 -18.21 17.20
N LEU A 14 -48.43 -17.01 17.68
CA LEU A 14 -47.91 -15.99 16.82
C LEU A 14 -46.53 -16.46 16.33
N ALA A 15 -46.51 -17.09 15.15
CA ALA A 15 -45.30 -17.17 14.36
C ALA A 15 -44.92 -15.73 14.04
N SER A 16 -44.02 -15.15 14.83
CA SER A 16 -43.28 -13.97 14.40
C SER A 16 -42.44 -14.44 13.21
N MET A 17 -43.00 -14.29 12.01
CA MET A 17 -42.16 -14.21 10.83
C MET A 17 -41.24 -13.02 11.08
N ALA A 18 -40.00 -13.32 11.45
CA ALA A 18 -38.93 -12.36 11.32
C ALA A 18 -38.95 -11.95 9.84
N VAL A 19 -39.42 -10.73 9.58
CA VAL A 19 -39.23 -10.08 8.30
C VAL A 19 -37.72 -9.94 8.23
N ILE A 20 -37.07 -10.83 7.47
CA ILE A 20 -35.69 -10.63 7.06
C ILE A 20 -35.76 -9.32 6.29
N PRO A 21 -35.14 -8.24 6.74
CA PRO A 21 -35.13 -7.02 5.96
C PRO A 21 -34.60 -7.40 4.57
N ALA A 22 -35.39 -7.12 3.52
CA ALA A 22 -34.91 -7.26 2.17
C ALA A 22 -33.57 -6.52 2.15
N LYS A 23 -32.50 -7.26 1.75
CA LYS A 23 -31.17 -6.66 1.56
C LYS A 23 -31.42 -5.41 0.74
N ALA A 24 -31.11 -4.23 1.28
CA ALA A 24 -31.26 -2.99 0.54
C ALA A 24 -30.57 -3.21 -0.80
N GLU A 25 -31.23 -2.89 -1.91
CA GLU A 25 -30.59 -2.95 -3.21
C GLU A 25 -29.39 -2.01 -3.14
N GLU A 26 -28.21 -2.56 -3.29
CA GLU A 26 -26.97 -1.81 -3.26
C GLU A 26 -27.00 -0.81 -4.41
N THR A 27 -26.90 0.49 -4.07
CA THR A 27 -26.96 1.55 -5.07
C THR A 27 -25.71 1.50 -5.92
N VAL A 28 -25.85 1.22 -7.21
CA VAL A 28 -24.74 1.20 -8.16
C VAL A 28 -24.58 2.58 -8.75
N MET A 29 -23.40 3.18 -8.58
CA MET A 29 -23.02 4.49 -9.10
C MET A 29 -22.29 4.33 -10.44
N PRO A 30 -22.86 4.83 -11.57
CA PRO A 30 -22.15 4.78 -12.85
C PRO A 30 -21.01 5.80 -12.87
N LEU A 31 -19.83 5.38 -13.30
CA LEU A 31 -18.73 6.31 -13.58
C LEU A 31 -19.06 7.16 -14.81
N ASN A 32 -18.56 8.39 -14.82
CA ASN A 32 -18.70 9.28 -15.96
C ASN A 32 -17.92 8.75 -17.16
N ALA A 33 -18.60 8.23 -18.16
CA ALA A 33 -18.02 7.55 -19.29
C ALA A 33 -18.64 8.02 -20.61
N SER A 34 -17.86 7.99 -21.67
CA SER A 34 -18.29 8.41 -23.01
C SER A 34 -17.89 7.39 -24.07
N ARG A 35 -18.85 7.04 -24.91
CA ARG A 35 -18.59 6.24 -26.11
C ARG A 35 -17.85 7.09 -27.14
N ILE A 36 -16.82 6.53 -27.77
CA ILE A 36 -16.13 7.20 -28.88
C ILE A 36 -17.08 7.28 -30.08
N ASP A 37 -17.08 8.42 -30.75
CA ASP A 37 -17.90 8.64 -31.94
C ASP A 37 -17.53 7.62 -33.04
N SER A 38 -18.48 6.85 -33.49
CA SER A 38 -18.28 5.75 -34.46
C SER A 38 -17.69 6.22 -35.80
N GLU A 39 -17.91 7.49 -36.19
CA GLU A 39 -17.30 8.06 -37.39
C GLU A 39 -15.79 8.27 -37.28
N LYS A 40 -15.25 8.23 -36.07
CA LYS A 40 -13.82 8.40 -35.74
C LYS A 40 -13.10 7.10 -35.46
N LEU A 41 -13.82 5.98 -35.50
CA LEU A 41 -13.24 4.66 -35.22
C LEU A 41 -12.60 4.10 -36.51
N PRO A 42 -11.48 3.37 -36.40
CA PRO A 42 -10.95 2.60 -37.51
C PRO A 42 -11.90 1.42 -37.86
N SER A 43 -11.71 0.86 -39.04
CA SER A 43 -12.42 -0.37 -39.39
C SER A 43 -11.85 -1.56 -38.63
N GLY A 44 -12.69 -2.39 -38.04
CA GLY A 44 -12.33 -3.60 -37.32
C GLY A 44 -13.24 -3.83 -36.13
N ASN A 45 -13.06 -4.95 -35.47
CA ASN A 45 -13.70 -5.24 -34.18
C ASN A 45 -12.85 -4.64 -33.07
N LEU A 46 -13.38 -3.67 -32.36
CA LEU A 46 -12.68 -2.92 -31.39
C LEU A 46 -13.31 -3.05 -29.99
N ILE A 47 -12.50 -3.18 -28.96
CA ILE A 47 -12.92 -3.12 -27.55
C ILE A 47 -12.16 -2.01 -26.84
N TYR A 48 -12.86 -1.18 -26.04
CA TYR A 48 -12.28 -0.08 -25.28
C TYR A 48 -13.11 0.29 -24.06
N LEU A 49 -12.49 0.98 -23.10
CA LEU A 49 -13.15 1.55 -21.93
C LEU A 49 -13.82 2.88 -22.26
N GLY A 50 -14.92 3.18 -21.59
CA GLY A 50 -15.63 4.45 -21.72
C GLY A 50 -14.99 5.60 -20.94
N THR A 51 -14.08 5.31 -20.01
CA THR A 51 -13.34 6.28 -19.21
C THR A 51 -11.94 5.77 -18.90
N ALA A 52 -10.98 6.67 -18.77
CA ALA A 52 -9.58 6.35 -18.42
C ALA A 52 -9.28 6.58 -16.94
N SER A 53 -10.08 7.38 -16.23
CA SER A 53 -9.86 7.70 -14.83
C SER A 53 -11.17 7.91 -14.08
N ALA A 54 -11.16 7.67 -12.77
CA ALA A 54 -12.26 7.93 -11.86
C ALA A 54 -11.73 8.31 -10.47
N ASN A 55 -12.43 9.25 -9.80
CA ASN A 55 -12.26 9.51 -8.39
C ASN A 55 -13.51 9.01 -7.68
N VAL A 56 -13.34 8.19 -6.67
CA VAL A 56 -14.38 7.59 -5.86
C VAL A 56 -14.10 7.84 -4.39
N LYS A 57 -15.09 7.64 -3.53
CA LYS A 57 -14.92 7.80 -2.10
C LYS A 57 -14.80 6.44 -1.44
N GLU A 58 -14.09 6.40 -0.33
CA GLU A 58 -14.01 5.26 0.56
C GLU A 58 -15.29 5.17 1.40
N GLU A 59 -16.36 4.82 0.73
CA GLU A 59 -17.67 4.54 1.34
C GLU A 59 -18.16 3.23 0.73
N ASP A 60 -18.58 2.29 1.50
CA ASP A 60 -19.01 0.94 1.09
C ASP A 60 -19.97 0.94 -0.13
N ALA A 61 -19.47 1.42 -1.26
CA ALA A 61 -20.21 1.75 -2.46
C ALA A 61 -19.82 0.92 -3.68
N VAL A 62 -20.78 0.68 -4.56
CA VAL A 62 -20.58 -0.03 -5.82
C VAL A 62 -20.56 0.96 -6.97
N TYR A 63 -19.50 0.89 -7.75
CA TYR A 63 -19.33 1.66 -8.98
C TYR A 63 -19.42 0.77 -10.20
N SER A 64 -19.83 1.34 -11.34
CA SER A 64 -19.90 0.63 -12.61
C SER A 64 -19.32 1.46 -13.74
N PHE A 65 -18.67 0.79 -14.70
CA PHE A 65 -18.14 1.41 -15.90
C PHE A 65 -18.46 0.55 -17.12
N PRO A 66 -18.67 1.19 -18.29
CA PRO A 66 -18.92 0.46 -19.52
C PRO A 66 -17.62 0.06 -20.23
N ILE A 67 -17.64 -1.14 -20.78
CA ILE A 67 -16.74 -1.57 -21.84
C ILE A 67 -17.54 -1.59 -23.14
N TYR A 68 -17.03 -0.94 -24.16
CA TYR A 68 -17.66 -0.84 -25.46
C TYR A 68 -17.00 -1.76 -26.47
N ARG A 69 -17.83 -2.30 -27.35
CA ARG A 69 -17.43 -3.06 -28.53
C ARG A 69 -18.02 -2.43 -29.80
N GLU A 70 -17.18 -2.26 -30.83
CA GLU A 70 -17.58 -1.70 -32.12
C GLU A 70 -17.12 -2.60 -33.27
N GLY A 71 -17.73 -2.46 -34.43
CA GLY A 71 -17.40 -3.21 -35.65
C GLY A 71 -18.36 -4.32 -35.98
N ASP A 72 -17.86 -5.49 -36.35
CA ASP A 72 -18.70 -6.64 -36.66
C ASP A 72 -19.14 -7.34 -35.36
N LEU A 73 -20.44 -7.26 -35.07
CA LEU A 73 -21.04 -7.83 -33.87
C LEU A 73 -21.67 -9.20 -34.12
N SER A 74 -21.47 -9.80 -35.28
CA SER A 74 -22.16 -11.06 -35.67
C SER A 74 -21.67 -12.28 -34.85
N GLU A 75 -20.47 -12.23 -34.32
CA GLU A 75 -19.87 -13.31 -33.53
C GLU A 75 -19.58 -12.87 -32.10
N GLU A 76 -19.32 -13.81 -31.23
CA GLU A 76 -18.86 -13.57 -29.86
C GLU A 76 -17.48 -12.95 -29.86
N ALA A 77 -17.20 -12.08 -28.87
CA ALA A 77 -15.87 -11.56 -28.58
C ALA A 77 -15.66 -11.45 -27.07
N SER A 78 -14.43 -11.49 -26.64
CA SER A 78 -14.12 -11.33 -25.21
C SER A 78 -12.88 -10.50 -24.95
N VAL A 79 -12.73 -10.05 -23.70
CA VAL A 79 -11.56 -9.36 -23.20
C VAL A 79 -11.36 -9.72 -21.73
N THR A 80 -10.12 -9.85 -21.30
CA THR A 80 -9.79 -10.05 -19.89
C THR A 80 -9.55 -8.70 -19.22
N ILE A 81 -10.06 -8.52 -18.01
CA ILE A 81 -9.74 -7.40 -17.14
C ILE A 81 -8.76 -7.91 -16.08
N HIS A 82 -7.62 -7.27 -15.97
CA HIS A 82 -6.75 -7.42 -14.82
C HIS A 82 -6.85 -6.20 -13.90
N SER A 83 -6.85 -6.41 -12.58
CA SER A 83 -6.61 -5.34 -11.64
C SER A 83 -5.15 -5.32 -11.21
N LEU A 84 -4.65 -4.12 -10.94
CA LEU A 84 -3.30 -3.86 -10.51
C LEU A 84 -3.35 -2.98 -9.25
N ASP A 85 -2.86 -3.50 -8.13
CA ASP A 85 -2.76 -2.77 -6.88
C ASP A 85 -1.63 -1.75 -6.99
N LEU A 86 -1.97 -0.46 -6.82
CA LEU A 86 -0.97 0.61 -6.74
C LEU A 86 -0.68 0.92 -5.28
N THR A 87 -1.59 1.63 -4.62
CA THR A 87 -1.64 1.83 -3.17
C THR A 87 -2.82 1.09 -2.55
N ALA A 88 -3.97 1.07 -3.22
CA ALA A 88 -5.13 0.30 -2.84
C ALA A 88 -4.94 -1.20 -3.14
N ILE A 89 -5.37 -2.07 -2.23
CA ILE A 89 -5.13 -3.53 -2.24
C ILE A 89 -6.43 -4.28 -2.51
N TYR A 90 -6.41 -5.18 -3.49
CA TYR A 90 -7.55 -6.03 -3.82
C TYR A 90 -7.94 -6.95 -2.65
N GLY A 91 -9.19 -6.81 -2.22
CA GLY A 91 -9.78 -7.57 -1.11
C GLY A 91 -9.64 -6.89 0.26
N GLU A 92 -8.89 -5.77 0.34
CA GLU A 92 -8.86 -4.86 1.49
C GLU A 92 -9.62 -3.58 1.16
N ASP A 93 -9.29 -2.89 0.07
CA ASP A 93 -9.84 -1.58 -0.30
C ASP A 93 -10.84 -1.64 -1.43
N TYR A 94 -10.75 -2.64 -2.30
CA TYR A 94 -11.68 -2.85 -3.41
C TYR A 94 -11.82 -4.31 -3.83
N ILE A 95 -12.94 -4.62 -4.50
CA ILE A 95 -13.18 -5.91 -5.17
C ILE A 95 -13.89 -5.71 -6.51
N ILE A 96 -13.61 -6.58 -7.49
CA ILE A 96 -14.39 -6.67 -8.71
C ILE A 96 -15.63 -7.54 -8.45
N LEU A 97 -16.83 -7.02 -8.78
CA LEU A 97 -18.09 -7.73 -8.61
C LEU A 97 -18.43 -8.52 -9.88
N ASP A 98 -17.75 -9.61 -10.08
CA ASP A 98 -18.03 -10.60 -11.12
C ASP A 98 -17.87 -12.00 -10.53
N ASP A 99 -18.83 -12.88 -10.80
CA ASP A 99 -18.82 -14.26 -10.29
C ASP A 99 -17.60 -15.07 -10.79
N ASN A 100 -16.93 -14.60 -11.83
CA ASN A 100 -15.72 -15.20 -12.39
C ASN A 100 -14.43 -14.46 -12.01
N ALA A 101 -14.51 -13.42 -11.18
CA ALA A 101 -13.32 -12.70 -10.75
C ALA A 101 -12.49 -13.56 -9.78
N GLU A 102 -11.25 -13.81 -10.14
CA GLU A 102 -10.30 -14.58 -9.33
C GLU A 102 -9.24 -13.67 -8.74
N LYS A 103 -8.97 -13.79 -7.43
CA LYS A 103 -7.81 -13.15 -6.79
C LYS A 103 -6.55 -13.90 -7.25
N THR A 104 -5.62 -13.20 -7.86
CA THR A 104 -4.37 -13.77 -8.39
C THR A 104 -3.13 -13.27 -7.67
N GLY A 105 -3.17 -12.06 -7.09
CA GLY A 105 -2.07 -11.43 -6.39
C GLY A 105 -1.93 -11.86 -4.92
N ASP A 106 -0.78 -11.53 -4.34
CA ASP A 106 -0.43 -11.80 -2.94
C ASP A 106 -0.94 -10.75 -1.94
N GLY A 107 -1.55 -9.68 -2.43
CA GLY A 107 -2.07 -8.58 -1.60
C GLY A 107 -1.00 -7.58 -1.17
N VAL A 108 0.10 -7.47 -1.92
CA VAL A 108 1.15 -6.47 -1.69
C VAL A 108 1.11 -5.44 -2.81
N SER A 109 0.98 -4.18 -2.47
CA SER A 109 0.93 -3.09 -3.45
C SER A 109 2.27 -2.92 -4.19
N ILE A 110 2.23 -2.36 -5.39
CA ILE A 110 3.45 -2.06 -6.15
C ILE A 110 4.36 -1.10 -5.38
N LEU A 111 3.82 -0.09 -4.73
CA LEU A 111 4.62 0.87 -3.97
C LEU A 111 5.28 0.23 -2.75
N GLU A 112 4.59 -0.68 -2.07
CA GLU A 112 5.17 -1.42 -0.96
C GLU A 112 6.33 -2.34 -1.40
N ARG A 113 6.22 -2.94 -2.60
CA ARG A 113 7.31 -3.72 -3.21
C ARG A 113 8.53 -2.84 -3.53
N TYR A 114 8.32 -1.61 -4.03
CA TYR A 114 9.42 -0.67 -4.26
C TYR A 114 10.08 -0.22 -2.95
N ALA A 115 9.30 0.12 -1.93
CA ALA A 115 9.82 0.54 -0.64
C ALA A 115 10.68 -0.55 0.04
N THR A 116 10.32 -1.83 -0.13
CA THR A 116 11.09 -2.96 0.39
C THR A 116 12.32 -3.30 -0.46
N ALA A 117 12.26 -3.12 -1.78
CA ALA A 117 13.38 -3.37 -2.69
C ALA A 117 14.52 -2.37 -2.50
N GLU A 118 14.24 -1.10 -2.19
CA GLU A 118 15.26 -0.10 -1.88
C GLU A 118 15.97 -0.35 -0.54
N ALA A 119 15.29 -0.99 0.41
CA ALA A 119 15.90 -1.35 1.69
C ALA A 119 16.96 -2.47 1.58
N ASP A 120 16.89 -3.32 0.54
CA ASP A 120 17.81 -4.45 0.30
C ASP A 120 19.01 -4.09 -0.59
N THR A 121 19.07 -2.87 -1.17
CA THR A 121 20.12 -2.49 -2.17
C THR A 121 21.33 -1.75 -1.59
N ASP A 122 21.60 -1.80 -0.30
CA ASP A 122 22.75 -1.08 0.32
C ASP A 122 24.13 -1.77 0.12
N GLU A 123 24.28 -2.70 -0.83
CA GLU A 123 25.57 -3.16 -1.31
C GLU A 123 25.64 -3.19 -2.83
N THR A 124 26.32 -2.18 -3.39
CA THR A 124 26.78 -2.03 -4.78
C THR A 124 25.94 -1.11 -5.71
N SER A 125 26.13 0.19 -5.63
CA SER A 125 26.03 1.01 -6.84
C SER A 125 26.96 2.22 -6.81
N ASP A 126 28.22 2.02 -7.21
CA ASP A 126 28.95 3.08 -7.91
C ASP A 126 28.32 3.26 -9.29
N ASN A 127 27.93 4.50 -9.60
CA ASN A 127 27.44 5.02 -10.87
C ASN A 127 25.94 4.93 -11.18
N ILE A 128 25.15 5.78 -10.55
CA ILE A 128 24.03 6.44 -11.23
C ILE A 128 24.25 7.94 -11.09
N SER A 129 24.42 8.60 -12.23
CA SER A 129 24.60 10.05 -12.34
C SER A 129 23.42 10.78 -11.73
N GLU A 130 23.71 11.71 -10.81
CA GLU A 130 22.77 12.71 -10.30
C GLU A 130 22.23 13.57 -11.47
N GLU A 131 21.09 13.21 -12.02
CA GLU A 131 20.27 14.09 -12.86
C GLU A 131 18.80 13.96 -12.45
N ASN A 132 18.34 14.99 -11.73
CA ASN A 132 16.95 15.35 -11.47
C ASN A 132 16.06 14.34 -10.74
N THR A 133 16.14 14.34 -9.42
CA THR A 133 15.01 14.01 -8.58
C THR A 133 14.49 15.25 -7.87
N ASP A 134 13.82 16.12 -8.61
CA ASP A 134 12.87 17.06 -8.03
C ASP A 134 11.59 16.27 -7.67
N ILE A 135 11.66 15.50 -6.59
CA ILE A 135 10.51 14.83 -5.99
C ILE A 135 9.89 15.82 -5.00
N GLU A 136 9.33 16.90 -5.52
CA GLU A 136 8.44 17.78 -4.77
C GLU A 136 6.98 17.35 -5.01
N ASN A 137 6.31 16.84 -3.98
CA ASN A 137 4.89 16.49 -3.86
C ASN A 137 4.46 15.05 -4.18
N TYR A 138 4.70 14.13 -3.25
CA TYR A 138 3.94 12.87 -3.17
C TYR A 138 2.64 12.97 -2.35
N SER A 139 2.10 14.17 -2.12
CA SER A 139 0.86 14.35 -1.36
C SER A 139 -0.42 14.18 -2.18
N GLU A 140 -0.29 13.99 -3.49
CA GLU A 140 -1.39 13.66 -4.40
C GLU A 140 -0.83 12.68 -5.42
N PHE A 141 -1.23 11.42 -5.32
CA PHE A 141 -1.03 10.44 -6.39
C PHE A 141 -1.89 10.92 -7.55
N ASP A 142 -1.29 11.68 -8.47
CA ASP A 142 -1.98 12.31 -9.57
C ASP A 142 -2.38 11.24 -10.61
N SER A 143 -3.60 11.36 -11.12
CA SER A 143 -4.11 10.53 -12.21
C SER A 143 -3.22 10.56 -13.46
N GLU A 144 -2.44 11.64 -13.67
CA GLU A 144 -1.45 11.71 -14.75
C GLU A 144 -0.26 10.77 -14.49
N MET A 145 0.20 10.62 -13.25
CA MET A 145 1.29 9.70 -12.91
C MET A 145 0.84 8.24 -13.01
N ALA A 146 -0.39 7.91 -12.58
CA ALA A 146 -0.97 6.58 -12.77
C ALA A 146 -1.12 6.25 -14.27
N GLN A 147 -1.55 7.21 -15.09
CA GLN A 147 -1.65 7.05 -16.53
C GLN A 147 -0.27 6.92 -17.18
N GLN A 148 0.72 7.70 -16.75
CA GLN A 148 2.09 7.61 -17.23
C GLN A 148 2.72 6.26 -16.88
N PHE A 149 2.49 5.72 -15.68
CA PHE A 149 2.88 4.37 -15.31
C PHE A 149 2.22 3.31 -16.21
N ALA A 150 0.92 3.44 -16.44
CA ALA A 150 0.19 2.50 -17.30
C ALA A 150 0.63 2.57 -18.77
N ASP A 151 0.99 3.74 -19.28
CA ASP A 151 1.36 3.95 -20.69
C ASP A 151 2.86 3.70 -20.98
N GLU A 152 3.75 3.93 -20.03
CA GLU A 152 5.20 3.87 -20.22
C GLU A 152 5.82 2.52 -19.81
N VAL A 153 5.15 1.77 -18.93
CA VAL A 153 5.65 0.48 -18.39
C VAL A 153 5.14 -0.73 -19.19
N VAL A 154 4.26 -0.54 -20.18
CA VAL A 154 3.67 -1.60 -20.99
C VAL A 154 4.41 -1.68 -22.35
N PRO A 155 4.91 -2.75 -22.91
CA PRO A 155 4.63 -4.20 -22.88
C PRO A 155 5.77 -5.12 -22.44
N ASP A 156 7.03 -4.66 -22.34
CA ASP A 156 8.16 -5.55 -21.99
C ASP A 156 8.51 -5.54 -20.48
N ALA A 157 8.12 -4.48 -19.74
CA ALA A 157 8.34 -4.39 -18.30
C ALA A 157 7.26 -5.12 -17.47
N MET A 158 6.17 -5.54 -18.09
CA MET A 158 5.11 -6.32 -17.41
C MET A 158 5.44 -7.80 -17.21
N ALA A 159 6.58 -8.26 -17.70
CA ALA A 159 7.07 -9.61 -17.43
C ALA A 159 7.56 -9.70 -15.97
N GLY A 160 6.63 -9.88 -15.02
CA GLY A 160 6.92 -9.99 -13.59
C GLY A 160 5.96 -9.21 -12.69
N ILE A 161 5.05 -8.42 -13.25
CA ILE A 161 3.98 -7.78 -12.48
C ILE A 161 2.89 -8.81 -12.20
N GLU A 162 2.64 -9.09 -10.93
CA GLU A 162 1.51 -9.90 -10.49
C GLU A 162 0.25 -9.03 -10.47
N TYR A 163 -0.74 -9.44 -11.24
CA TYR A 163 -2.06 -8.82 -11.19
C TYR A 163 -2.80 -9.28 -9.94
N SER A 164 -3.54 -8.37 -9.32
CA SER A 164 -4.24 -8.64 -8.07
C SER A 164 -5.51 -9.44 -8.28
N SER A 165 -6.18 -9.25 -9.43
CA SER A 165 -7.32 -10.07 -9.85
C SER A 165 -7.43 -10.17 -11.35
N SER A 166 -8.23 -11.15 -11.82
CA SER A 166 -8.50 -11.39 -13.22
C SER A 166 -9.96 -11.80 -13.42
N THR A 167 -10.62 -11.23 -14.44
CA THR A 167 -11.95 -11.67 -14.90
C THR A 167 -12.08 -11.52 -16.40
N THR A 168 -12.90 -12.35 -17.04
CA THR A 168 -13.15 -12.29 -18.50
C THR A 168 -14.55 -11.79 -18.79
N VAL A 169 -14.64 -10.74 -19.58
CA VAL A 169 -15.90 -10.16 -20.07
C VAL A 169 -16.17 -10.66 -21.46
N THR A 170 -17.32 -11.32 -21.65
CA THR A 170 -17.73 -11.87 -22.93
C THR A 170 -18.92 -11.10 -23.51
N PHE A 171 -18.81 -10.70 -24.78
CA PHE A 171 -19.85 -10.07 -25.56
C PHE A 171 -20.50 -11.14 -26.45
N ALA A 172 -21.75 -11.43 -26.19
CA ALA A 172 -22.51 -12.30 -27.11
C ALA A 172 -22.74 -11.61 -28.49
N PRO A 173 -23.10 -12.38 -29.56
CA PRO A 173 -23.44 -11.77 -30.81
C PRO A 173 -24.52 -10.70 -30.68
N GLY A 174 -24.26 -9.53 -31.28
CA GLY A 174 -25.12 -8.35 -31.19
C GLY A 174 -24.90 -7.45 -29.96
N GLU A 175 -24.13 -7.86 -28.97
CA GLU A 175 -23.81 -7.04 -27.83
C GLU A 175 -22.67 -6.07 -28.14
N ASN A 176 -22.83 -4.81 -27.77
CA ASN A 176 -21.86 -3.74 -28.01
C ASN A 176 -21.49 -2.95 -26.76
N GLU A 177 -21.99 -3.36 -25.59
CA GLU A 177 -21.70 -2.74 -24.29
C GLU A 177 -21.85 -3.78 -23.17
N LYS A 178 -20.91 -3.77 -22.26
CA LYS A 178 -20.96 -4.52 -20.99
C LYS A 178 -20.67 -3.57 -19.83
N MET A 179 -21.46 -3.69 -18.77
CA MET A 179 -21.21 -2.97 -17.54
C MET A 179 -20.43 -3.85 -16.58
N VAL A 180 -19.26 -3.40 -16.19
CA VAL A 180 -18.45 -4.03 -15.15
C VAL A 180 -18.64 -3.24 -13.85
N LYS A 181 -18.60 -3.94 -12.73
CA LYS A 181 -18.78 -3.33 -11.40
C LYS A 181 -17.60 -3.64 -10.52
N PHE A 182 -17.25 -2.66 -9.70
CA PHE A 182 -16.36 -2.86 -8.56
C PHE A 182 -16.97 -2.24 -7.32
N LYS A 183 -16.59 -2.75 -6.17
CA LYS A 183 -17.00 -2.24 -4.88
C LYS A 183 -15.79 -1.69 -4.16
N ILE A 184 -15.91 -0.50 -3.59
CA ILE A 184 -14.97 0.05 -2.61
C ILE A 184 -15.36 -0.50 -1.25
N LEU A 185 -14.38 -0.90 -0.48
CA LEU A 185 -14.54 -1.42 0.87
C LEU A 185 -14.16 -0.32 1.85
N ASP A 186 -15.10 0.05 2.70
CA ASP A 186 -14.95 1.06 3.74
C ASP A 186 -14.33 0.44 5.00
N ASP A 187 -13.35 1.10 5.60
CA ASP A 187 -12.79 0.66 6.88
C ASP A 187 -12.71 1.84 7.89
N LYS A 188 -11.73 1.96 8.73
CA LYS A 188 -11.56 3.04 9.72
C LYS A 188 -10.12 3.49 9.87
N LYS A 189 -9.28 3.14 8.92
CA LYS A 189 -7.90 3.58 8.90
C LYS A 189 -7.81 4.87 8.13
N SER A 190 -7.04 5.80 8.59
CA SER A 190 -6.67 6.95 7.78
C SER A 190 -5.51 6.58 6.87
N GLU A 191 -5.75 6.42 5.60
CA GLU A 191 -4.79 5.92 4.60
C GLU A 191 -4.42 6.98 3.54
N GLY A 192 -5.22 8.03 3.45
CA GLY A 192 -5.09 9.07 2.44
C GLY A 192 -5.72 8.66 1.11
N THR A 193 -5.34 9.31 0.03
CA THR A 193 -5.83 8.93 -1.28
C THR A 193 -5.06 7.73 -1.80
N GLU A 194 -5.76 6.69 -2.11
CA GLU A 194 -5.22 5.45 -2.65
C GLU A 194 -5.65 5.21 -4.09
N GLY A 195 -5.02 4.26 -4.77
CA GLY A 195 -5.34 3.98 -6.15
C GLY A 195 -5.08 2.56 -6.58
N PHE A 196 -5.84 2.15 -7.59
CA PHE A 196 -5.63 0.91 -8.36
C PHE A 196 -5.93 1.15 -9.85
N SER A 197 -5.49 0.23 -10.69
CA SER A 197 -5.79 0.28 -12.12
C SER A 197 -6.48 -0.98 -12.60
N LEU A 198 -7.40 -0.83 -13.56
CA LEU A 198 -8.02 -1.91 -14.30
C LEU A 198 -7.53 -1.85 -15.73
N LEU A 199 -7.05 -2.99 -16.27
CA LEU A 199 -6.44 -3.08 -17.58
C LEU A 199 -7.21 -4.09 -18.45
N LEU A 200 -7.53 -3.69 -19.68
CA LEU A 200 -8.01 -4.61 -20.70
C LEU A 200 -6.83 -5.31 -21.36
N VAL A 201 -6.85 -6.63 -21.36
CA VAL A 201 -5.82 -7.48 -21.96
C VAL A 201 -6.44 -8.67 -22.70
N ASN A 202 -5.64 -9.37 -23.50
CA ASN A 202 -6.02 -10.62 -24.15
C ASN A 202 -7.39 -10.56 -24.84
N PRO A 203 -7.63 -9.62 -25.78
CA PRO A 203 -8.86 -9.60 -26.55
C PRO A 203 -8.94 -10.84 -27.44
N ASP A 204 -10.12 -11.43 -27.52
CA ASP A 204 -10.43 -12.50 -28.47
C ASP A 204 -11.50 -12.03 -29.46
N ASN A 205 -11.28 -12.30 -30.75
CA ASN A 205 -12.12 -11.82 -31.87
C ASN A 205 -12.35 -10.30 -31.89
N ALA A 206 -11.40 -9.53 -31.38
CA ALA A 206 -11.37 -8.07 -31.35
C ALA A 206 -9.95 -7.55 -31.15
N GLU A 207 -9.76 -6.23 -31.30
CA GLU A 207 -8.53 -5.51 -31.00
C GLU A 207 -8.80 -4.46 -29.91
N LEU A 208 -7.83 -4.20 -29.05
CA LEU A 208 -7.92 -3.12 -28.08
C LEU A 208 -7.75 -1.75 -28.75
N TYR A 209 -8.51 -0.76 -28.31
CA TYR A 209 -8.49 0.56 -28.93
C TYR A 209 -8.50 1.70 -27.93
N LYS A 210 -7.54 2.62 -28.07
CA LYS A 210 -7.35 3.85 -27.28
C LYS A 210 -7.38 3.61 -25.76
N VAL A 211 -8.55 3.68 -25.14
CA VAL A 211 -8.67 3.61 -23.67
C VAL A 211 -8.72 2.14 -23.26
N THR A 212 -7.60 1.62 -22.80
CA THR A 212 -7.44 0.22 -22.39
C THR A 212 -7.15 0.05 -20.92
N SER A 213 -6.98 1.17 -20.20
CA SER A 213 -6.81 1.22 -18.75
C SER A 213 -7.78 2.19 -18.10
N LEU A 214 -8.20 1.90 -16.87
CA LEU A 214 -8.98 2.76 -15.99
C LEU A 214 -8.20 2.90 -14.68
N SER A 215 -7.71 4.10 -14.38
CA SER A 215 -7.14 4.43 -13.09
C SER A 215 -8.23 4.90 -12.14
N VAL A 216 -8.30 4.33 -10.96
CA VAL A 216 -9.28 4.68 -9.92
C VAL A 216 -8.52 5.22 -8.71
N ASN A 217 -8.88 6.43 -8.28
CA ASN A 217 -8.42 7.02 -7.02
C ASN A 217 -9.54 6.91 -5.99
N ILE A 218 -9.22 6.41 -4.81
CA ILE A 218 -10.12 6.28 -3.66
C ILE A 218 -9.78 7.42 -2.70
N GLU A 219 -10.73 8.30 -2.42
CA GLU A 219 -10.57 9.36 -1.43
C GLU A 219 -10.97 8.83 -0.05
N ASP A 220 -10.00 8.78 0.86
CA ASP A 220 -10.15 8.44 2.27
C ASP A 220 -11.08 9.46 2.98
N ASP A 221 -12.07 8.99 3.73
CA ASP A 221 -13.03 9.83 4.44
C ASP A 221 -12.78 9.90 5.96
N GLU A 222 -11.74 9.23 6.45
CA GLU A 222 -11.26 9.29 7.82
C GLU A 222 -10.48 10.58 8.13
N PRO A 223 -10.48 11.00 9.41
CA PRO A 223 -9.67 12.12 9.84
C PRO A 223 -8.17 11.88 9.61
N LYS A 224 -7.51 12.78 8.90
CA LYS A 224 -6.07 12.67 8.62
C LYS A 224 -5.25 12.59 9.92
N GLU A 225 -4.60 11.47 10.13
CA GLU A 225 -3.62 11.28 11.21
C GLU A 225 -2.24 11.78 10.79
N LYS A 226 -1.41 12.11 11.78
CA LYS A 226 0.00 12.42 11.54
C LYS A 226 0.87 11.21 11.79
N SER A 227 1.88 11.03 10.97
CA SER A 227 2.95 10.08 11.25
C SER A 227 3.60 10.35 12.60
N VAL A 228 3.88 9.30 13.36
CA VAL A 228 4.57 9.38 14.66
C VAL A 228 5.91 8.68 14.55
N VAL A 229 7.01 9.43 14.69
CA VAL A 229 8.38 8.95 14.56
C VAL A 229 9.05 8.85 15.92
N SER A 230 9.73 7.75 16.19
CA SER A 230 10.37 7.49 17.49
C SER A 230 11.53 6.53 17.35
N PHE A 231 12.60 6.74 18.12
CA PHE A 231 13.54 5.65 18.38
C PHE A 231 12.82 4.47 19.01
N THR A 232 13.25 3.24 18.73
CA THR A 232 12.64 2.04 19.32
C THR A 232 13.01 1.86 20.79
N ARG A 233 14.10 2.52 21.26
CA ARG A 233 14.62 2.42 22.61
C ARG A 233 15.11 3.78 23.11
N ASN A 234 15.15 3.95 24.42
CA ASN A 234 15.74 5.13 25.06
C ASN A 234 17.27 5.03 25.24
N SER A 235 17.86 3.86 24.94
CA SER A 235 19.30 3.65 24.98
C SER A 235 19.70 2.50 24.06
N TYR A 236 20.84 2.68 23.37
CA TYR A 236 21.51 1.67 22.57
C TYR A 236 22.96 1.47 23.08
N THR A 237 23.53 0.33 22.82
CA THR A 237 24.92 0.04 23.13
C THR A 237 25.63 -0.37 21.84
N SER A 238 26.81 0.18 21.59
CA SER A 238 27.61 -0.18 20.42
C SER A 238 28.08 -1.61 20.47
N LYS A 239 28.28 -2.19 19.30
CA LYS A 239 28.86 -3.51 19.11
C LYS A 239 29.83 -3.47 17.92
N ASP A 240 30.97 -4.10 18.04
CA ASP A 240 31.96 -4.28 16.94
C ASP A 240 32.35 -2.97 16.23
N GLY A 241 32.46 -1.87 16.98
CA GLY A 241 32.86 -0.57 16.44
C GLY A 241 31.70 0.24 15.80
N ASN A 242 30.46 -0.25 15.87
CA ASN A 242 29.31 0.44 15.34
C ASN A 242 28.19 0.57 16.40
N ALA A 243 27.45 1.66 16.33
CA ALA A 243 26.20 1.86 17.06
C ALA A 243 25.04 1.78 16.06
N THR A 244 24.26 0.71 16.15
CA THR A 244 23.08 0.50 15.29
C THR A 244 21.85 1.01 16.03
N VAL A 245 21.20 2.05 15.51
CA VAL A 245 19.97 2.63 16.05
C VAL A 245 18.82 2.46 15.10
N THR A 246 17.65 2.14 15.64
CA THR A 246 16.44 1.91 14.86
C THR A 246 15.40 2.97 15.18
N ILE A 247 14.85 3.58 14.16
CA ILE A 247 13.76 4.54 14.21
C ILE A 247 12.54 3.90 13.56
N LYS A 248 11.38 4.00 14.22
CA LYS A 248 10.11 3.51 13.69
C LYS A 248 9.14 4.65 13.46
N ARG A 249 8.36 4.49 12.42
CA ARG A 249 7.22 5.30 12.07
C ARG A 249 5.93 4.51 12.33
N LYS A 250 4.88 5.22 12.75
CA LYS A 250 3.51 4.71 12.91
C LYS A 250 2.54 5.75 12.42
N ASN A 251 1.34 5.34 12.07
CA ASN A 251 0.23 6.13 11.56
C ASN A 251 0.61 6.89 10.27
N ALA A 252 -0.38 7.18 9.47
CA ALA A 252 -0.21 7.95 8.22
C ALA A 252 1.03 7.51 7.41
N GLU A 253 1.20 6.19 7.27
CA GLU A 253 2.37 5.58 6.62
C GLU A 253 2.43 5.88 5.12
N TYR A 254 1.30 6.30 4.53
CA TYR A 254 1.15 6.73 3.15
C TYR A 254 1.80 8.08 2.81
N SER A 255 2.17 8.89 3.80
CA SER A 255 2.70 10.25 3.60
C SER A 255 4.22 10.31 3.70
N LEU A 256 4.85 11.34 3.15
CA LEU A 256 6.24 11.69 3.45
C LEU A 256 6.38 12.17 4.89
N CYS A 257 7.49 11.80 5.51
CA CYS A 257 7.84 12.24 6.85
C CYS A 257 9.33 12.53 6.91
N ASP A 258 9.68 13.79 7.11
CA ASP A 258 11.05 14.27 7.23
C ASP A 258 11.36 14.70 8.64
N PHE A 259 12.59 14.46 9.08
CA PHE A 259 13.12 14.99 10.33
C PHE A 259 14.63 15.15 10.25
N THR A 260 15.18 16.00 11.12
CA THR A 260 16.62 16.12 11.30
C THR A 260 17.09 15.20 12.42
N LEU A 261 18.03 14.32 12.11
CA LEU A 261 18.77 13.55 13.12
C LEU A 261 19.99 14.35 13.57
N LEU A 262 20.03 14.67 14.85
CA LEU A 262 21.14 15.39 15.48
C LEU A 262 21.83 14.52 16.50
N SER A 263 23.17 14.64 16.59
CA SER A 263 23.95 14.07 17.70
C SER A 263 24.47 15.15 18.63
N SER A 264 24.68 14.82 19.89
CA SER A 264 25.38 15.70 20.87
C SER A 264 26.20 14.90 21.86
N SER A 265 27.38 15.40 22.17
CA SER A 265 28.30 14.78 23.12
C SER A 265 27.74 14.79 24.55
N ILE A 266 27.93 13.69 25.26
CA ILE A 266 27.76 13.58 26.71
C ILE A 266 29.15 13.40 27.35
N THR A 267 29.75 12.23 27.20
CA THR A 267 31.13 11.94 27.60
C THR A 267 31.98 11.51 26.37
N ALA A 268 31.36 11.01 25.33
CA ALA A 268 32.00 10.78 24.04
C ALA A 268 32.13 12.09 23.26
N VAL A 269 33.21 12.26 22.49
CA VAL A 269 33.52 13.48 21.71
C VAL A 269 33.26 13.22 20.25
N ALA A 270 32.45 14.09 19.60
CA ALA A 270 32.21 14.05 18.19
C ALA A 270 33.50 14.23 17.38
N GLY A 271 33.69 13.46 16.32
CA GLY A 271 34.91 13.43 15.51
C GLY A 271 36.07 12.63 16.11
N GLU A 272 35.96 12.20 17.38
CA GLU A 272 36.96 11.33 18.05
C GLU A 272 36.38 9.96 18.38
N ASN A 273 35.21 9.94 19.06
CA ASN A 273 34.58 8.70 19.50
C ASN A 273 33.40 8.27 18.65
N TYR A 274 32.80 9.18 17.92
CA TYR A 274 31.69 8.87 17.00
C TYR A 274 31.62 9.90 15.85
N GLU A 275 31.03 9.50 14.73
CA GLU A 275 30.75 10.40 13.62
C GLU A 275 29.56 11.29 13.97
N GLU A 276 29.75 12.62 13.85
CA GLU A 276 28.70 13.59 14.14
C GLU A 276 27.52 13.42 13.18
N GLN A 277 26.30 13.34 13.72
CA GLN A 277 25.09 13.25 12.93
C GLN A 277 24.41 14.64 12.89
N ILE A 278 24.30 15.19 11.69
CA ILE A 278 23.47 16.35 11.34
C ILE A 278 22.96 16.07 9.95
N LYS A 279 21.86 15.35 9.83
CA LYS A 279 21.29 14.97 8.52
C LYS A 279 19.79 14.89 8.53
N THR A 280 19.18 15.21 7.41
CA THR A 280 17.76 14.93 7.17
C THR A 280 17.59 13.43 6.95
N VAL A 281 16.56 12.87 7.56
CA VAL A 281 16.12 11.48 7.38
C VAL A 281 14.69 11.54 6.91
N THR A 282 14.41 10.92 5.78
CA THR A 282 13.09 10.86 5.15
C THR A 282 12.53 9.45 5.25
N PHE A 283 11.32 9.31 5.74
CA PHE A 283 10.49 8.12 5.50
C PHE A 283 9.66 8.36 4.26
N ILE A 284 9.88 7.56 3.23
CA ILE A 284 9.02 7.54 2.05
C ILE A 284 7.68 6.87 2.37
N PRO A 285 6.63 7.04 1.55
CA PRO A 285 5.37 6.33 1.74
C PRO A 285 5.57 4.83 1.97
N TYR A 286 4.83 4.27 2.92
CA TYR A 286 4.84 2.86 3.35
C TYR A 286 6.13 2.36 4.02
N GLU A 287 7.16 3.16 4.12
CA GLU A 287 8.35 2.84 4.90
C GLU A 287 8.08 3.07 6.39
N THR A 288 8.23 2.05 7.23
CA THR A 288 7.87 2.08 8.65
C THR A 288 9.06 1.97 9.60
N GLU A 289 10.25 1.65 9.09
CA GLU A 289 11.45 1.46 9.89
C GLU A 289 12.70 1.90 9.14
N LYS A 290 13.60 2.60 9.84
CA LYS A 290 14.96 2.89 9.37
C LYS A 290 15.98 2.49 10.42
N THR A 291 17.04 1.85 9.96
CA THR A 291 18.21 1.53 10.77
C THR A 291 19.36 2.43 10.36
N ILE A 292 20.01 3.06 11.34
CA ILE A 292 21.14 3.96 11.13
C ILE A 292 22.34 3.38 11.85
N GLU A 293 23.41 3.19 11.13
CA GLU A 293 24.71 2.78 11.65
C GLU A 293 25.62 3.99 11.83
N ILE A 294 26.24 4.08 13.00
CA ILE A 294 27.15 5.17 13.35
C ILE A 294 28.46 4.54 13.78
N PRO A 295 29.55 4.74 13.03
CA PRO A 295 30.88 4.30 13.44
C PRO A 295 31.27 4.93 14.77
N VAL A 296 31.79 4.10 15.70
CA VAL A 296 32.20 4.52 17.03
C VAL A 296 33.52 3.91 17.44
N SER A 297 34.26 4.60 18.34
CA SER A 297 35.54 4.14 18.86
C SER A 297 35.73 4.55 20.32
N GLY A 298 36.51 3.76 21.08
CA GLY A 298 36.78 4.02 22.47
C GLY A 298 35.57 3.79 23.39
N GLU A 299 35.35 4.66 24.36
CA GLU A 299 34.29 4.58 25.37
C GLU A 299 33.62 5.94 25.57
N GLY A 300 32.40 5.92 26.05
CA GLY A 300 31.63 7.14 26.38
C GLY A 300 30.17 7.04 25.99
N GLU A 301 29.50 8.16 26.11
CA GLU A 301 28.07 8.28 25.77
C GLU A 301 27.85 9.53 24.94
N PHE A 302 26.98 9.43 23.96
CA PHE A 302 26.43 10.57 23.22
C PHE A 302 24.91 10.41 23.04
N LYS A 303 24.25 11.51 22.73
CA LYS A 303 22.80 11.56 22.52
C LYS A 303 22.49 11.69 21.04
N LEU A 304 21.40 11.05 20.60
CA LEU A 304 20.72 11.33 19.34
C LEU A 304 19.37 11.96 19.61
N LEU A 305 18.98 12.91 18.78
CA LEU A 305 17.74 13.66 18.86
C LEU A 305 17.08 13.71 17.48
N ILE A 306 15.77 13.48 17.44
CA ILE A 306 14.91 13.73 16.29
C ILE A 306 14.32 15.14 16.45
N SER A 307 14.54 16.02 15.48
CA SER A 307 14.06 17.42 15.48
C SER A 307 13.60 17.86 14.11
N ASP A 308 13.06 19.07 14.00
CA ASP A 308 12.65 19.73 12.76
C ASP A 308 11.80 18.83 11.85
N MET A 309 10.72 18.31 12.43
CA MET A 309 9.85 17.33 11.78
C MET A 309 8.86 18.00 10.81
N THR A 310 8.73 17.45 9.61
CA THR A 310 7.73 17.81 8.58
C THR A 310 6.92 16.57 8.22
N GLY A 311 5.59 16.69 8.16
CA GLY A 311 4.69 15.56 7.86
C GLY A 311 4.54 14.56 9.00
N CYS A 312 5.22 14.74 10.12
CA CYS A 312 5.18 13.83 11.27
C CYS A 312 5.31 14.57 12.60
N GLU A 313 5.14 13.82 13.68
CA GLU A 313 5.33 14.29 15.04
C GLU A 313 6.15 13.29 15.88
N SER A 314 6.66 13.78 17.00
CA SER A 314 7.51 13.01 17.88
C SER A 314 6.73 11.97 18.67
N GLY A 315 7.20 10.72 18.63
CA GLY A 315 6.71 9.65 19.48
C GLY A 315 7.39 9.59 20.85
N LYS A 316 7.28 8.44 21.49
CA LYS A 316 7.73 8.24 22.89
C LYS A 316 9.19 8.55 23.11
N TYR A 317 10.06 8.21 22.19
CA TYR A 317 11.50 8.41 22.28
C TYR A 317 11.97 9.34 21.16
N ALA A 318 11.82 10.66 21.33
CA ALA A 318 12.39 11.66 20.43
C ALA A 318 13.91 11.79 20.61
N GLU A 319 14.42 11.31 21.72
CA GLU A 319 15.86 11.24 22.01
C GLU A 319 16.24 9.85 22.54
N THR A 320 17.51 9.49 22.32
CA THR A 320 18.09 8.25 22.82
C THR A 320 19.56 8.47 23.18
N VAL A 321 20.09 7.67 24.10
CA VAL A 321 21.49 7.67 24.49
C VAL A 321 22.20 6.48 23.85
N VAL A 322 23.29 6.72 23.19
CA VAL A 322 24.19 5.68 22.69
C VAL A 322 25.37 5.54 23.62
N LYS A 323 25.60 4.31 24.09
CA LYS A 323 26.73 3.92 24.96
C LYS A 323 27.78 3.21 24.12
N ILE A 324 28.97 3.80 24.04
CA ILE A 324 30.11 3.19 23.36
C ILE A 324 30.81 2.28 24.35
N LYS A 325 30.99 1.01 24.01
CA LYS A 325 31.75 0.02 24.76
C LYS A 325 32.96 -0.43 23.99
N ASN A 326 34.08 -0.60 24.69
CA ASN A 326 35.30 -1.21 24.14
C ASN A 326 35.09 -2.72 24.06
N ASN A 327 35.35 -3.33 22.89
CA ASN A 327 35.28 -4.76 22.71
C ASN A 327 36.34 -5.57 23.50
N ALA A 328 37.24 -4.87 24.20
CA ALA A 328 38.30 -5.50 24.97
C ALA A 328 37.83 -6.22 26.24
N ASP A 329 36.61 -5.91 26.72
CA ASP A 329 36.13 -6.44 28.01
C ASP A 329 35.36 -7.75 27.89
N ASP A 330 34.94 -8.17 26.68
CA ASP A 330 34.21 -9.43 26.48
C ASP A 330 35.11 -10.67 26.37
N GLU A 331 36.44 -10.50 26.13
CA GLU A 331 37.41 -11.62 26.12
C GLU A 331 37.99 -11.94 27.50
N SER A 332 37.84 -11.08 28.51
CA SER A 332 38.46 -11.31 29.83
C SER A 332 37.66 -12.26 30.74
N ASP A 333 36.38 -12.50 30.47
CA ASP A 333 35.56 -13.42 31.29
C ASP A 333 35.67 -14.91 30.86
N ILE A 334 36.27 -15.19 29.70
CA ILE A 334 36.44 -16.58 29.22
C ILE A 334 37.78 -17.18 29.73
N SER A 335 38.75 -16.36 30.12
CA SER A 335 40.09 -16.85 30.51
C SER A 335 40.20 -17.26 31.99
N LEU A 336 39.18 -17.03 32.82
CA LEU A 336 39.21 -17.38 34.25
C LEU A 336 38.53 -18.71 34.61
N MET A 337 37.93 -19.42 33.65
CA MET A 337 37.31 -20.73 33.91
C MET A 337 38.09 -21.96 33.42
N GLY A 338 39.39 -21.79 33.03
CA GLY A 338 40.17 -22.82 32.41
C GLY A 338 41.48 -23.23 33.15
N ASN A 339 41.49 -23.24 34.51
CA ASN A 339 42.60 -23.90 35.19
C ASN A 339 42.23 -24.30 36.63
N GLU A 340 41.52 -25.41 36.79
CA GLU A 340 41.64 -26.24 38.00
C GLU A 340 41.07 -27.64 37.66
N LYS A 341 41.97 -28.58 37.33
CA LYS A 341 42.04 -29.91 37.85
C LYS A 341 42.92 -30.84 36.99
N SER A 342 44.16 -30.89 37.32
CA SER A 342 44.88 -32.16 37.26
C SER A 342 45.75 -32.23 38.47
N ASP A 343 45.29 -33.02 39.47
CA ASP A 343 46.12 -33.84 40.31
C ASP A 343 45.25 -34.64 41.30
N LYS A 344 45.06 -35.86 41.05
CA LYS A 344 45.31 -37.12 41.79
C LYS A 344 44.56 -38.28 41.19
#